data_8ca541df7812aadc64e31ce9dbfc1f1c
#
_entry.id   8ca541df7812aadc64e31ce9dbfc1f1c
#
_cell.length_a   1.000
_cell.length_b   1.000
_cell.length_c   1.000
_cell.angle_alpha   90.00
_cell.angle_beta   90.00
_cell.angle_gamma   90.00
#
_symmetry.space_group_name_H-M   'P 1'
#
loop_
_entity.id
_entity.type
_entity.pdbx_description
1 polymer ?
#
loop_
_entity_poly.entity_id
_entity_poly.type
_entity_poly.pdbx_seq_one_letter_code
_entity_poly.pdbx_strand_id
1 'polypeptide(L)'
;INSPEDAREWVRKNAKMGFDGIKFFGSDPKIMKAALDENQKIGLRSAMHHAQTRVVGWNVLNSARAGLTSMEHWYGLPEALFTDRTIQNYPPNYNYQNEQHRFEEAGKLWNQAAAPYSDKWNDVMNELIELDFTIVPTFNIYEASRDLHRARRAEWHEIYTLPSLWKFYEPSKISHGSYWHYWGTEQEVAWKNNYKLWMSFVNEFKNRGGRVVAGSDSGFIYQLYGFGFIRELELLREAGFFPLEIIKSATLDAAEALGATKKIGSIEVGKLADFLIIDENPLENLKVLYGTGAIKLNDKNEIKRVGGVKY
;
A
#
# COMPACT_ATOMS: atom_id res chain seq x y z
N ILE A 1 -16.11 19.73 -5.41
CA ILE A 1 -15.49 19.90 -6.75
C ILE A 1 -16.48 19.30 -7.73
N ASN A 2 -17.11 20.15 -8.52
CA ASN A 2 -18.23 19.74 -9.37
C ASN A 2 -17.91 19.89 -10.88
N SER A 3 -16.81 20.53 -11.20
CA SER A 3 -16.38 20.75 -12.59
C SER A 3 -14.88 20.55 -12.77
N PRO A 4 -14.39 20.34 -14.02
CA PRO A 4 -12.96 20.35 -14.33
C PRO A 4 -12.23 21.63 -13.89
N GLU A 5 -12.88 22.81 -14.01
CA GLU A 5 -12.24 24.05 -13.60
C GLU A 5 -12.16 24.21 -12.08
N ASP A 6 -13.20 23.82 -11.34
CA ASP A 6 -13.15 23.77 -9.87
C ASP A 6 -11.97 22.87 -9.41
N ALA A 7 -11.72 21.76 -10.11
CA ALA A 7 -10.61 20.88 -9.80
C ALA A 7 -9.25 21.55 -10.02
N ARG A 8 -9.06 22.28 -11.12
CA ARG A 8 -7.85 23.05 -11.39
C ARG A 8 -7.63 24.15 -10.35
N GLU A 9 -8.67 24.89 -10.02
CA GLU A 9 -8.61 25.95 -9.00
C GLU A 9 -8.25 25.36 -7.62
N TRP A 10 -8.84 24.23 -7.28
CA TRP A 10 -8.54 23.54 -6.03
C TRP A 10 -7.07 23.11 -5.95
N VAL A 11 -6.50 22.55 -7.03
CA VAL A 11 -5.08 22.18 -7.09
C VAL A 11 -4.21 23.43 -6.93
N ARG A 12 -4.47 24.53 -7.68
CA ARG A 12 -3.73 25.81 -7.57
C ARG A 12 -3.78 26.39 -6.16
N LYS A 13 -4.95 26.30 -5.51
CA LYS A 13 -5.12 26.78 -4.13
C LYS A 13 -4.23 26.00 -3.16
N ASN A 14 -4.23 24.68 -3.24
CA ASN A 14 -3.40 23.85 -2.35
C ASN A 14 -1.90 24.10 -2.61
N ALA A 15 -1.47 24.22 -3.86
CA ALA A 15 -0.09 24.59 -4.19
C ALA A 15 0.32 25.92 -3.55
N LYS A 16 -0.54 26.96 -3.63
CA LYS A 16 -0.30 28.26 -2.99
C LYS A 16 -0.25 28.20 -1.46
N MET A 17 -0.90 27.21 -0.85
CA MET A 17 -0.83 26.96 0.59
C MET A 17 0.47 26.26 1.02
N GLY A 18 1.33 25.86 0.07
CA GLY A 18 2.63 25.26 0.33
C GLY A 18 2.60 23.74 0.49
N PHE A 19 1.56 23.07 0.00
CA PHE A 19 1.56 21.60 -0.03
C PHE A 19 2.51 21.07 -1.12
N ASP A 20 3.29 20.04 -0.79
CA ASP A 20 4.24 19.40 -1.69
C ASP A 20 3.60 18.36 -2.63
N GLY A 21 2.40 17.90 -2.31
CA GLY A 21 1.66 16.90 -3.07
C GLY A 21 0.19 16.80 -2.70
N ILE A 22 -0.56 16.07 -3.52
CA ILE A 22 -2.00 15.89 -3.35
C ILE A 22 -2.34 14.39 -3.39
N LYS A 23 -3.12 13.92 -2.40
CA LYS A 23 -3.71 12.58 -2.43
C LYS A 23 -5.15 12.62 -2.92
N PHE A 24 -5.44 11.82 -3.94
CA PHE A 24 -6.76 11.65 -4.53
C PHE A 24 -7.43 10.35 -4.09
N PHE A 25 -8.77 10.32 -4.10
CA PHE A 25 -9.57 9.12 -3.86
C PHE A 25 -10.42 8.70 -5.06
N GLY A 26 -10.58 9.56 -6.03
CA GLY A 26 -11.37 9.35 -7.22
C GLY A 26 -12.53 10.33 -7.36
N SER A 27 -12.88 10.60 -8.61
CA SER A 27 -13.98 11.46 -9.01
C SER A 27 -14.46 11.06 -10.41
N ASP A 28 -15.30 11.89 -11.02
CA ASP A 28 -15.60 11.77 -12.45
C ASP A 28 -14.30 11.82 -13.28
N PRO A 29 -14.17 11.00 -14.34
CA PRO A 29 -12.97 10.97 -15.17
C PRO A 29 -12.50 12.33 -15.71
N LYS A 30 -13.42 13.22 -16.08
CA LYS A 30 -13.08 14.55 -16.58
C LYS A 30 -12.51 15.46 -15.48
N ILE A 31 -13.06 15.34 -14.28
CA ILE A 31 -12.58 16.06 -13.08
C ILE A 31 -11.20 15.54 -12.69
N MET A 32 -11.01 14.21 -12.65
CA MET A 32 -9.71 13.59 -12.34
C MET A 32 -8.64 13.99 -13.33
N LYS A 33 -8.93 13.93 -14.63
CA LYS A 33 -8.00 14.35 -15.68
C LYS A 33 -7.59 15.81 -15.52
N ALA A 34 -8.53 16.71 -15.24
CA ALA A 34 -8.24 18.12 -15.05
C ALA A 34 -7.40 18.38 -13.80
N ALA A 35 -7.69 17.70 -12.69
CA ALA A 35 -6.92 17.82 -11.47
C ALA A 35 -5.46 17.34 -11.65
N LEU A 36 -5.27 16.15 -12.26
CA LEU A 36 -3.94 15.59 -12.49
C LEU A 36 -3.12 16.40 -13.50
N ASP A 37 -3.74 16.85 -14.59
CA ASP A 37 -3.10 17.77 -15.56
C ASP A 37 -2.61 19.05 -14.91
N GLU A 38 -3.42 19.67 -14.06
CA GLU A 38 -3.01 20.89 -13.34
C GLU A 38 -1.93 20.62 -12.31
N ASN A 39 -2.05 19.48 -11.59
CA ASN A 39 -1.06 19.04 -10.62
C ASN A 39 0.32 18.85 -11.28
N GLN A 40 0.35 18.20 -12.44
CA GLN A 40 1.57 17.97 -13.20
C GLN A 40 2.18 19.30 -13.72
N LYS A 41 1.36 20.24 -14.24
CA LYS A 41 1.81 21.56 -14.68
C LYS A 41 2.49 22.35 -13.57
N ILE A 42 2.01 22.24 -12.35
CA ILE A 42 2.58 22.93 -11.18
C ILE A 42 3.81 22.17 -10.62
N GLY A 43 3.99 20.89 -11.00
CA GLY A 43 5.11 20.06 -10.53
C GLY A 43 4.90 19.44 -9.15
N LEU A 44 3.65 19.35 -8.68
CA LEU A 44 3.33 18.68 -7.43
C LEU A 44 3.37 17.16 -7.60
N ARG A 45 3.75 16.47 -6.54
CA ARG A 45 3.58 15.00 -6.46
C ARG A 45 2.10 14.66 -6.22
N SER A 46 1.70 13.48 -6.66
CA SER A 46 0.33 13.01 -6.49
C SER A 46 0.27 11.52 -6.16
N ALA A 47 -0.60 11.18 -5.23
CA ALA A 47 -0.89 9.81 -4.82
C ALA A 47 -2.39 9.54 -4.95
N MET A 48 -2.79 8.29 -5.15
CA MET A 48 -4.21 7.96 -5.24
C MET A 48 -4.55 6.62 -4.61
N HIS A 49 -5.52 6.65 -3.69
CA HIS A 49 -6.33 5.49 -3.37
C HIS A 49 -7.47 5.42 -4.39
N HIS A 50 -7.43 4.46 -5.31
CA HIS A 50 -8.49 4.29 -6.30
C HIS A 50 -9.74 3.73 -5.62
N ALA A 51 -10.81 4.53 -5.57
CA ALA A 51 -12.06 4.09 -4.96
C ALA A 51 -12.72 2.96 -5.78
N GLN A 52 -13.05 1.84 -5.16
CA GLN A 52 -13.60 0.64 -5.79
C GLN A 52 -14.76 0.91 -6.77
N THR A 53 -15.62 1.90 -6.46
CA THR A 53 -16.77 2.24 -7.30
C THR A 53 -16.42 3.14 -8.49
N ARG A 54 -15.18 3.62 -8.60
CA ARG A 54 -14.74 4.54 -9.66
C ARG A 54 -13.79 3.91 -10.66
N VAL A 55 -13.15 2.80 -10.31
CA VAL A 55 -12.12 2.14 -11.14
C VAL A 55 -12.64 1.55 -12.44
N VAL A 56 -13.94 1.36 -12.57
CA VAL A 56 -14.61 0.96 -13.83
C VAL A 56 -14.40 2.00 -14.94
N GLY A 57 -14.56 3.27 -14.62
CA GLY A 57 -14.37 4.37 -15.56
C GLY A 57 -12.99 4.99 -15.55
N TRP A 58 -12.20 4.73 -14.50
CA TRP A 58 -10.90 5.35 -14.27
C TRP A 58 -10.00 4.45 -13.42
N ASN A 59 -9.29 3.53 -14.06
CA ASN A 59 -8.34 2.62 -13.41
C ASN A 59 -6.92 3.20 -13.31
N VAL A 60 -5.96 2.40 -12.85
CA VAL A 60 -4.57 2.84 -12.65
C VAL A 60 -3.89 3.35 -13.92
N LEU A 61 -4.13 2.73 -15.10
CA LEU A 61 -3.55 3.20 -16.36
C LEU A 61 -4.09 4.57 -16.76
N ASN A 62 -5.39 4.82 -16.57
CA ASN A 62 -5.96 6.14 -16.82
C ASN A 62 -5.30 7.21 -15.95
N SER A 63 -5.06 6.89 -14.67
CA SER A 63 -4.41 7.79 -13.72
C SER A 63 -2.94 8.04 -14.08
N ALA A 64 -2.17 6.98 -14.37
CA ALA A 64 -0.76 7.08 -14.74
C ALA A 64 -0.57 7.90 -16.03
N ARG A 65 -1.37 7.62 -17.08
CA ARG A 65 -1.38 8.40 -18.35
C ARG A 65 -1.76 9.86 -18.14
N ALA A 66 -2.54 10.17 -17.10
CA ALA A 66 -2.91 11.55 -16.75
C ALA A 66 -1.90 12.24 -15.82
N GLY A 67 -0.78 11.59 -15.49
CA GLY A 67 0.30 12.19 -14.71
C GLY A 67 0.23 11.93 -13.19
N LEU A 68 -0.58 10.96 -12.75
CA LEU A 68 -0.49 10.49 -11.36
C LEU A 68 0.89 9.89 -11.10
N THR A 69 1.54 10.25 -9.99
CA THR A 69 2.91 9.80 -9.70
C THR A 69 2.97 8.51 -8.89
N SER A 70 1.97 8.22 -8.05
CA SER A 70 1.90 6.95 -7.31
C SER A 70 0.48 6.48 -7.05
N MET A 71 0.33 5.16 -6.90
CA MET A 71 -0.88 4.55 -6.36
C MET A 71 -0.62 3.94 -4.99
N GLU A 72 -1.66 3.99 -4.15
CA GLU A 72 -1.72 3.32 -2.86
C GLU A 72 -2.55 2.03 -3.00
N HIS A 73 -2.15 0.99 -2.26
CA HIS A 73 -2.87 -0.30 -2.24
C HIS A 73 -2.87 -1.00 -3.61
N TRP A 74 -4.05 -1.33 -4.14
CA TRP A 74 -4.14 -2.14 -5.36
C TRP A 74 -5.44 -1.92 -6.19
N TYR A 75 -6.46 -1.23 -5.69
CA TYR A 75 -7.68 -0.97 -6.45
C TYR A 75 -7.36 -0.19 -7.73
N GLY A 76 -7.97 -0.60 -8.83
CA GLY A 76 -7.68 -0.07 -10.15
C GLY A 76 -6.60 -0.84 -10.91
N LEU A 77 -5.79 -1.65 -10.21
CA LEU A 77 -4.75 -2.47 -10.85
C LEU A 77 -5.32 -3.78 -11.41
N PRO A 78 -6.10 -4.62 -10.66
CA PRO A 78 -6.81 -5.74 -11.27
C PRO A 78 -7.72 -5.34 -12.40
N GLU A 79 -8.42 -4.20 -12.28
CA GLU A 79 -9.33 -3.70 -13.32
C GLU A 79 -8.59 -3.29 -14.60
N ALA A 80 -7.36 -2.82 -14.50
CA ALA A 80 -6.51 -2.58 -15.68
C ALA A 80 -6.06 -3.89 -16.36
N LEU A 81 -6.07 -5.00 -15.63
CA LEU A 81 -5.69 -6.34 -16.09
C LEU A 81 -6.87 -7.16 -16.61
N PHE A 82 -8.10 -6.66 -16.62
CA PHE A 82 -9.23 -7.41 -17.18
C PHE A 82 -9.08 -7.60 -18.69
N THR A 83 -9.45 -8.79 -19.17
CA THR A 83 -9.35 -9.17 -20.60
C THR A 83 -10.71 -9.25 -21.28
N ASP A 84 -11.69 -9.81 -20.60
CA ASP A 84 -13.03 -10.13 -21.13
C ASP A 84 -14.13 -9.20 -20.61
N ARG A 85 -13.75 -8.24 -19.78
CA ARG A 85 -14.67 -7.32 -19.10
C ARG A 85 -14.04 -5.97 -18.83
N THR A 86 -14.87 -4.99 -18.50
CA THR A 86 -14.45 -3.65 -18.03
C THR A 86 -14.90 -3.37 -16.62
N ILE A 87 -15.81 -4.19 -16.08
CA ILE A 87 -16.37 -4.04 -14.73
C ILE A 87 -16.10 -5.29 -13.89
N GLN A 88 -16.03 -5.11 -12.58
CA GLN A 88 -15.88 -6.20 -11.63
C GLN A 88 -17.10 -7.13 -11.69
N ASN A 89 -16.86 -8.42 -11.55
CA ASN A 89 -17.91 -9.44 -11.45
C ASN A 89 -18.36 -9.56 -9.99
N TYR A 90 -19.15 -8.61 -9.54
CA TYR A 90 -19.80 -8.66 -8.24
C TYR A 90 -21.15 -9.38 -8.31
N PRO A 91 -21.60 -10.03 -7.22
CA PRO A 91 -22.89 -10.69 -7.20
C PRO A 91 -24.04 -9.67 -7.36
N PRO A 92 -25.22 -10.08 -7.90
CA PRO A 92 -26.34 -9.15 -8.13
C PRO A 92 -26.83 -8.39 -6.90
N ASN A 93 -26.64 -8.96 -5.71
CA ASN A 93 -27.01 -8.35 -4.42
C ASN A 93 -25.87 -7.58 -3.77
N TYR A 94 -24.79 -7.27 -4.51
CA TYR A 94 -23.66 -6.53 -3.97
C TYR A 94 -24.06 -5.20 -3.37
N ASN A 95 -23.66 -4.95 -2.14
CA ASN A 95 -23.91 -3.72 -1.43
C ASN A 95 -22.59 -3.09 -0.95
N TYR A 96 -22.15 -2.05 -1.64
CA TYR A 96 -20.94 -1.30 -1.31
C TYR A 96 -20.96 -0.67 0.09
N GLN A 97 -22.15 -0.31 0.61
CA GLN A 97 -22.31 0.27 1.95
C GLN A 97 -22.17 -0.77 3.06
N ASN A 98 -22.28 -2.05 2.74
CA ASN A 98 -22.01 -3.12 3.67
C ASN A 98 -20.51 -3.44 3.62
N GLU A 99 -19.76 -2.97 4.60
CA GLU A 99 -18.32 -3.14 4.69
C GLU A 99 -17.87 -4.61 4.62
N GLN A 100 -18.61 -5.51 5.23
CA GLN A 100 -18.28 -6.94 5.21
C GLN A 100 -18.41 -7.51 3.80
N HIS A 101 -19.51 -7.23 3.12
CA HIS A 101 -19.74 -7.66 1.74
C HIS A 101 -18.78 -6.99 0.76
N ARG A 102 -18.49 -5.70 0.97
CA ARG A 102 -17.54 -4.93 0.17
C ARG A 102 -16.15 -5.55 0.18
N PHE A 103 -15.62 -5.86 1.37
CA PHE A 103 -14.28 -6.43 1.51
C PHE A 103 -14.23 -7.92 1.20
N GLU A 104 -15.33 -8.66 1.41
CA GLU A 104 -15.45 -10.04 0.92
C GLU A 104 -15.24 -10.11 -0.60
N GLU A 105 -15.96 -9.29 -1.36
CA GLU A 105 -15.84 -9.26 -2.81
C GLU A 105 -14.50 -8.67 -3.29
N ALA A 106 -13.93 -7.72 -2.53
CA ALA A 106 -12.59 -7.21 -2.81
C ALA A 106 -11.53 -8.31 -2.79
N GLY A 107 -11.63 -9.28 -1.88
CA GLY A 107 -10.73 -10.43 -1.82
C GLY A 107 -10.76 -11.35 -3.05
N LYS A 108 -11.71 -11.16 -3.96
CA LYS A 108 -11.87 -11.97 -5.19
C LYS A 108 -11.40 -11.24 -6.46
N LEU A 109 -10.98 -9.97 -6.37
CA LEU A 109 -10.74 -9.14 -7.57
C LEU A 109 -9.52 -9.57 -8.37
N TRP A 110 -8.42 -9.94 -7.74
CA TRP A 110 -7.23 -10.40 -8.45
C TRP A 110 -7.45 -11.72 -9.21
N ASN A 111 -8.42 -12.54 -8.80
CA ASN A 111 -8.81 -13.75 -9.54
C ASN A 111 -9.56 -13.44 -10.85
N GLN A 112 -9.99 -12.20 -11.04
CA GLN A 112 -10.64 -11.72 -12.28
C GLN A 112 -9.62 -11.09 -13.26
N ALA A 113 -8.40 -10.84 -12.80
CA ALA A 113 -7.32 -10.27 -13.60
C ALA A 113 -6.74 -11.31 -14.58
N ALA A 114 -6.07 -10.82 -15.60
CA ALA A 114 -5.27 -11.66 -16.49
C ALA A 114 -4.27 -12.51 -15.72
N ALA A 115 -4.01 -13.71 -16.20
CA ALA A 115 -3.05 -14.62 -15.59
C ALA A 115 -1.65 -13.98 -15.51
N PRO A 116 -0.86 -14.25 -14.46
CA PRO A 116 0.53 -13.85 -14.40
C PRO A 116 1.29 -14.24 -15.68
N TYR A 117 2.16 -13.35 -16.14
CA TYR A 117 3.00 -13.51 -17.36
C TYR A 117 2.24 -13.57 -18.69
N SER A 118 0.92 -13.38 -18.73
CA SER A 118 0.18 -13.22 -19.98
C SER A 118 0.51 -11.88 -20.66
N ASP A 119 0.16 -11.74 -21.95
CA ASP A 119 0.41 -10.50 -22.69
C ASP A 119 -0.21 -9.29 -21.99
N LYS A 120 -1.47 -9.41 -21.59
CA LYS A 120 -2.16 -8.32 -20.87
C LYS A 120 -1.47 -7.92 -19.54
N TRP A 121 -0.99 -8.91 -18.79
CA TRP A 121 -0.22 -8.67 -17.55
C TRP A 121 1.08 -7.94 -17.86
N ASN A 122 1.79 -8.38 -18.91
CA ASN A 122 3.03 -7.77 -19.33
C ASN A 122 2.84 -6.35 -19.86
N ASP A 123 1.80 -6.12 -20.69
CA ASP A 123 1.51 -4.82 -21.29
C ASP A 123 1.21 -3.76 -20.21
N VAL A 124 0.34 -4.08 -19.24
CA VAL A 124 0.01 -3.17 -18.15
C VAL A 124 1.25 -2.84 -17.31
N MET A 125 2.05 -3.85 -17.01
CA MET A 125 3.27 -3.68 -16.20
C MET A 125 4.31 -2.82 -16.94
N ASN A 126 4.58 -3.10 -18.20
CA ASN A 126 5.53 -2.36 -19.01
C ASN A 126 5.11 -0.90 -19.17
N GLU A 127 3.82 -0.65 -19.43
CA GLU A 127 3.31 0.72 -19.56
C GLU A 127 3.44 1.52 -18.26
N LEU A 128 3.16 0.91 -17.09
CA LEU A 128 3.37 1.58 -15.80
C LEU A 128 4.85 1.91 -15.55
N ILE A 129 5.76 1.03 -15.98
CA ILE A 129 7.22 1.28 -15.88
C ILE A 129 7.63 2.41 -16.81
N GLU A 130 7.18 2.41 -18.06
CA GLU A 130 7.47 3.46 -19.06
C GLU A 130 6.96 4.84 -18.61
N LEU A 131 5.86 4.88 -17.84
CA LEU A 131 5.30 6.10 -17.26
C LEU A 131 5.99 6.53 -15.95
N ASP A 132 7.08 5.90 -15.55
CA ASP A 132 7.79 6.15 -14.26
C ASP A 132 6.87 6.10 -13.04
N PHE A 133 5.90 5.18 -13.07
CA PHE A 133 4.86 5.09 -12.06
C PHE A 133 5.36 4.39 -10.79
N THR A 134 4.91 4.86 -9.63
CA THR A 134 5.28 4.28 -8.34
C THR A 134 4.12 3.49 -7.74
N ILE A 135 4.40 2.29 -7.22
CA ILE A 135 3.44 1.50 -6.46
C ILE A 135 3.81 1.53 -4.97
N VAL A 136 2.86 1.92 -4.12
CA VAL A 136 2.94 1.85 -2.66
C VAL A 136 1.95 0.78 -2.19
N PRO A 137 2.34 -0.49 -2.08
CA PRO A 137 1.39 -1.59 -1.95
C PRO A 137 0.64 -1.57 -0.63
N THR A 138 1.26 -1.18 0.47
CA THR A 138 0.66 -1.23 1.81
C THR A 138 0.04 -2.59 2.14
N PHE A 139 0.78 -3.67 1.89
CA PHE A 139 0.31 -5.03 2.13
C PHE A 139 -0.22 -5.25 3.55
N ASN A 140 0.37 -4.57 4.53
CA ASN A 140 -0.01 -4.72 5.92
C ASN A 140 -1.46 -4.32 6.20
N ILE A 141 -2.03 -3.32 5.49
CA ILE A 141 -3.38 -2.81 5.84
C ILE A 141 -4.47 -3.86 5.67
N TYR A 142 -4.35 -4.76 4.69
CA TYR A 142 -5.31 -5.83 4.46
C TYR A 142 -4.85 -7.19 5.02
N GLU A 143 -3.74 -7.26 5.75
CA GLU A 143 -3.21 -8.53 6.25
C GLU A 143 -4.22 -9.30 7.11
N ALA A 144 -4.98 -8.59 7.95
CA ALA A 144 -6.03 -9.20 8.78
C ALA A 144 -7.10 -9.93 7.95
N SER A 145 -7.33 -9.53 6.71
CA SER A 145 -8.30 -10.19 5.82
C SER A 145 -7.87 -11.59 5.41
N ARG A 146 -6.56 -11.85 5.30
CA ARG A 146 -6.00 -13.17 4.96
C ARG A 146 -5.54 -13.97 6.18
N ASP A 147 -5.23 -13.30 7.28
CA ASP A 147 -4.72 -13.90 8.52
C ASP A 147 -5.09 -13.05 9.75
N LEU A 148 -6.38 -13.08 10.08
CA LEU A 148 -6.93 -12.33 11.21
C LEU A 148 -6.26 -12.73 12.54
N HIS A 149 -5.98 -14.03 12.72
CA HIS A 149 -5.39 -14.54 13.95
C HIS A 149 -4.00 -13.95 14.20
N ARG A 150 -3.16 -13.90 13.19
CA ARG A 150 -1.82 -13.30 13.25
C ARG A 150 -1.89 -11.80 13.52
N ALA A 151 -2.71 -11.07 12.75
CA ALA A 151 -2.85 -9.63 12.92
C ALA A 151 -3.32 -9.27 14.34
N ARG A 152 -4.33 -9.98 14.83
CA ARG A 152 -4.90 -9.77 16.17
C ARG A 152 -3.96 -10.14 17.31
N ARG A 153 -3.03 -11.08 17.10
CA ARG A 153 -2.09 -11.56 18.12
C ARG A 153 -0.67 -11.03 17.96
N ALA A 154 -0.50 -9.96 17.20
CA ALA A 154 0.78 -9.31 17.09
C ALA A 154 1.26 -8.83 18.48
N GLU A 155 2.53 -9.09 18.78
CA GLU A 155 3.12 -8.92 20.13
C GLU A 155 3.02 -7.51 20.70
N TRP A 156 2.88 -6.50 19.85
CA TRP A 156 2.78 -5.10 20.26
C TRP A 156 1.39 -4.70 20.79
N HIS A 157 0.34 -5.49 20.52
CA HIS A 157 -1.01 -5.09 20.90
C HIS A 157 -1.22 -5.06 22.41
N GLU A 158 -0.63 -5.98 23.14
CA GLU A 158 -0.78 -6.06 24.61
C GLU A 158 -0.25 -4.80 25.31
N ILE A 159 0.82 -4.20 24.77
CA ILE A 159 1.51 -3.10 25.46
C ILE A 159 1.19 -1.73 24.84
N TYR A 160 1.06 -1.65 23.51
CA TYR A 160 1.04 -0.38 22.78
C TYR A 160 -0.31 0.00 22.17
N THR A 161 -1.26 -0.93 22.07
CA THR A 161 -2.57 -0.60 21.51
C THR A 161 -3.48 -0.03 22.59
N LEU A 162 -3.94 1.20 22.40
CA LEU A 162 -4.90 1.84 23.30
C LEU A 162 -6.19 1.02 23.39
N PRO A 163 -6.83 0.89 24.57
CA PRO A 163 -8.09 0.16 24.73
C PRO A 163 -9.21 0.63 23.78
N SER A 164 -9.29 1.92 23.50
CA SER A 164 -10.26 2.50 22.56
C SER A 164 -9.99 2.06 21.11
N LEU A 165 -8.73 1.99 20.71
CA LEU A 165 -8.33 1.52 19.38
C LEU A 165 -8.55 0.00 19.27
N TRP A 166 -8.25 -0.75 20.33
CA TRP A 166 -8.54 -2.19 20.37
C TRP A 166 -10.03 -2.46 20.18
N LYS A 167 -10.88 -1.73 20.90
CA LYS A 167 -12.34 -1.82 20.74
C LYS A 167 -12.81 -1.50 19.32
N PHE A 168 -12.18 -0.55 18.65
CA PHE A 168 -12.46 -0.23 17.24
C PHE A 168 -12.11 -1.39 16.30
N TYR A 169 -11.11 -2.20 16.63
CA TYR A 169 -10.72 -3.37 15.85
C TYR A 169 -11.60 -4.62 16.10
N GLU A 170 -12.41 -4.66 17.14
CA GLU A 170 -13.26 -5.81 17.41
C GLU A 170 -14.31 -6.01 16.33
N PRO A 171 -14.53 -7.26 15.85
CA PRO A 171 -15.50 -7.56 14.81
C PRO A 171 -16.90 -6.99 15.13
N SER A 172 -17.45 -6.23 14.22
CA SER A 172 -18.73 -5.57 14.37
C SER A 172 -19.47 -5.51 13.02
N LYS A 173 -20.81 -5.53 13.07
CA LYS A 173 -21.66 -5.46 11.87
C LYS A 173 -21.50 -4.16 11.08
N ILE A 174 -21.07 -3.08 11.72
CA ILE A 174 -21.08 -1.72 11.18
C ILE A 174 -19.75 -1.00 11.32
N SER A 175 -18.71 -1.64 11.87
CA SER A 175 -17.43 -0.98 12.08
C SER A 175 -16.53 -1.08 10.86
N HIS A 176 -16.02 0.06 10.40
CA HIS A 176 -14.98 0.13 9.37
C HIS A 176 -13.63 -0.44 9.84
N GLY A 177 -13.38 -0.45 11.14
CA GLY A 177 -12.18 -1.06 11.75
C GLY A 177 -12.18 -2.57 11.82
N SER A 178 -13.30 -3.23 11.49
CA SER A 178 -13.45 -4.68 11.63
C SER A 178 -14.64 -5.20 10.82
N TYR A 179 -14.41 -5.54 9.57
CA TYR A 179 -15.45 -5.92 8.61
C TYR A 179 -15.62 -7.44 8.42
N TRP A 180 -14.99 -8.27 9.25
CA TRP A 180 -15.02 -9.75 9.17
C TRP A 180 -15.97 -10.42 10.15
N HIS A 181 -17.00 -9.72 10.60
CA HIS A 181 -17.94 -10.23 11.61
C HIS A 181 -18.63 -11.55 11.19
N TYR A 182 -18.97 -11.68 9.89
CA TYR A 182 -19.61 -12.86 9.32
C TYR A 182 -18.67 -13.76 8.53
N TRP A 183 -17.37 -13.42 8.47
CA TRP A 183 -16.42 -14.13 7.64
C TRP A 183 -16.04 -15.47 8.27
N GLY A 184 -15.75 -16.44 7.38
CA GLY A 184 -15.20 -17.74 7.69
C GLY A 184 -14.01 -18.08 6.80
N THR A 185 -13.76 -19.38 6.68
CA THR A 185 -12.61 -19.89 5.90
C THR A 185 -12.66 -19.51 4.43
N GLU A 186 -13.86 -19.40 3.84
CA GLU A 186 -14.00 -19.03 2.42
C GLU A 186 -13.41 -17.66 2.13
N GLN A 187 -13.74 -16.65 2.92
CA GLN A 187 -13.25 -15.29 2.77
C GLN A 187 -11.75 -15.20 3.01
N GLU A 188 -11.25 -15.90 4.03
CA GLU A 188 -9.82 -15.95 4.32
C GLU A 188 -9.02 -16.59 3.18
N VAL A 189 -9.51 -17.70 2.60
CA VAL A 189 -8.87 -18.35 1.45
C VAL A 189 -8.91 -17.45 0.21
N ALA A 190 -10.03 -16.76 -0.04
CA ALA A 190 -10.12 -15.81 -1.14
C ALA A 190 -9.06 -14.69 -0.99
N TRP A 191 -8.90 -14.13 0.20
CA TRP A 191 -7.89 -13.12 0.48
C TRP A 191 -6.45 -13.66 0.40
N LYS A 192 -6.19 -14.89 0.80
CA LYS A 192 -4.86 -15.53 0.60
C LYS A 192 -4.51 -15.65 -0.88
N ASN A 193 -5.47 -16.05 -1.71
CA ASN A 193 -5.28 -16.12 -3.16
C ASN A 193 -5.09 -14.73 -3.77
N ASN A 194 -5.87 -13.76 -3.33
CA ASN A 194 -5.74 -12.35 -3.73
C ASN A 194 -4.32 -11.82 -3.45
N TYR A 195 -3.81 -12.05 -2.24
CA TYR A 195 -2.45 -11.65 -1.84
C TYR A 195 -1.37 -12.30 -2.69
N LYS A 196 -1.52 -13.59 -3.02
CA LYS A 196 -0.55 -14.30 -3.85
C LYS A 196 -0.37 -13.63 -5.21
N LEU A 197 -1.47 -13.27 -5.86
CA LEU A 197 -1.42 -12.60 -7.18
C LEU A 197 -0.91 -11.16 -7.05
N TRP A 198 -1.38 -10.42 -6.08
CA TRP A 198 -0.96 -9.05 -5.82
C TRP A 198 0.54 -8.96 -5.49
N MET A 199 1.04 -9.77 -4.58
CA MET A 199 2.46 -9.84 -4.25
C MET A 199 3.31 -10.26 -5.45
N SER A 200 2.83 -11.20 -6.28
CA SER A 200 3.52 -11.62 -7.51
C SER A 200 3.63 -10.46 -8.49
N PHE A 201 2.56 -9.67 -8.68
CA PHE A 201 2.59 -8.49 -9.55
C PHE A 201 3.61 -7.45 -9.06
N VAL A 202 3.56 -7.10 -7.79
CA VAL A 202 4.43 -6.08 -7.19
C VAL A 202 5.90 -6.49 -7.24
N ASN A 203 6.20 -7.76 -6.97
CA ASN A 203 7.57 -8.26 -7.05
C ASN A 203 8.09 -8.28 -8.49
N GLU A 204 7.27 -8.72 -9.44
CA GLU A 204 7.66 -8.72 -10.85
C GLU A 204 7.83 -7.29 -11.39
N PHE A 205 6.94 -6.37 -11.03
CA PHE A 205 7.05 -4.95 -11.37
C PHE A 205 8.39 -4.38 -10.90
N LYS A 206 8.79 -4.62 -9.64
CA LYS A 206 10.09 -4.25 -9.11
C LYS A 206 11.24 -4.92 -9.88
N ASN A 207 11.15 -6.22 -10.17
CA ASN A 207 12.19 -6.97 -10.89
C ASN A 207 12.44 -6.46 -12.31
N ARG A 208 11.43 -5.86 -12.93
CA ARG A 208 11.52 -5.21 -14.26
C ARG A 208 11.96 -3.75 -14.21
N GLY A 209 12.28 -3.22 -13.03
CA GLY A 209 12.75 -1.84 -12.84
C GLY A 209 11.65 -0.85 -12.42
N GLY A 210 10.44 -1.31 -12.16
CA GLY A 210 9.37 -0.47 -11.59
C GLY A 210 9.68 -0.05 -10.16
N ARG A 211 9.27 1.17 -9.79
CA ARG A 211 9.50 1.72 -8.44
C ARG A 211 8.43 1.26 -7.48
N VAL A 212 8.86 0.57 -6.41
CA VAL A 212 8.00 0.15 -5.29
C VAL A 212 8.49 0.81 -4.01
N VAL A 213 7.60 1.45 -3.29
CA VAL A 213 7.90 2.18 -2.05
C VAL A 213 7.15 1.58 -0.88
N ALA A 214 7.83 1.41 0.25
CA ALA A 214 7.21 0.95 1.48
C ALA A 214 6.26 2.01 2.06
N GLY A 215 5.03 1.62 2.35
CA GLY A 215 4.02 2.43 3.02
C GLY A 215 3.12 1.55 3.87
N SER A 216 2.55 2.07 4.96
CA SER A 216 1.85 1.21 5.92
C SER A 216 0.34 1.42 5.98
N ASP A 217 -0.16 2.62 5.72
CA ASP A 217 -1.57 2.99 5.96
C ASP A 217 -2.09 2.54 7.34
N SER A 218 -1.23 2.64 8.38
CA SER A 218 -1.51 2.16 9.74
C SER A 218 -2.59 2.97 10.45
N GLY A 219 -3.16 2.38 11.52
CA GLY A 219 -4.24 2.96 12.33
C GLY A 219 -5.59 2.30 12.09
N PHE A 220 -5.64 1.24 11.29
CA PHE A 220 -6.82 0.54 10.82
C PHE A 220 -6.56 -0.98 10.78
N ILE A 221 -7.57 -1.81 11.02
CA ILE A 221 -7.54 -3.28 10.87
C ILE A 221 -6.33 -3.95 11.56
N TYR A 222 -6.17 -3.75 12.87
CA TYR A 222 -5.06 -4.26 13.69
C TYR A 222 -3.67 -3.76 13.27
N GLN A 223 -3.56 -2.72 12.43
CA GLN A 223 -2.27 -2.13 12.08
C GLN A 223 -1.97 -0.91 12.95
N LEU A 224 -0.95 -1.02 13.80
CA LEU A 224 -0.54 0.02 14.73
C LEU A 224 0.56 0.89 14.11
N TYR A 225 0.49 2.20 14.35
CA TYR A 225 1.52 3.17 13.91
C TYR A 225 2.92 2.76 14.38
N GLY A 226 3.91 2.96 13.51
CA GLY A 226 5.28 2.52 13.73
C GLY A 226 5.48 1.02 13.47
N PHE A 227 4.73 0.16 14.14
CA PHE A 227 4.81 -1.28 13.95
C PHE A 227 4.36 -1.74 12.57
N GLY A 228 3.27 -1.17 12.05
CA GLY A 228 2.76 -1.49 10.72
C GLY A 228 3.76 -1.19 9.61
N PHE A 229 4.60 -0.17 9.74
CA PHE A 229 5.63 0.12 8.76
C PHE A 229 6.70 -0.99 8.70
N ILE A 230 7.20 -1.44 9.84
CA ILE A 230 8.17 -2.55 9.86
C ILE A 230 7.50 -3.85 9.39
N ARG A 231 6.21 -4.04 9.72
CA ARG A 231 5.44 -5.16 9.19
C ARG A 231 5.34 -5.14 7.67
N GLU A 232 5.16 -3.97 7.06
CA GLU A 232 5.19 -3.82 5.59
C GLU A 232 6.52 -4.30 5.01
N LEU A 233 7.66 -3.97 5.64
CA LEU A 233 8.97 -4.45 5.19
C LEU A 233 9.07 -5.99 5.23
N GLU A 234 8.50 -6.63 6.25
CA GLU A 234 8.43 -8.10 6.32
C GLU A 234 7.52 -8.67 5.20
N LEU A 235 6.43 -7.97 4.86
CA LEU A 235 5.51 -8.39 3.78
C LEU A 235 6.11 -8.19 2.39
N LEU A 236 6.94 -7.16 2.18
CA LEU A 236 7.75 -7.03 0.97
C LEU A 236 8.73 -8.21 0.82
N ARG A 237 9.34 -8.67 1.93
CA ARG A 237 10.16 -9.88 1.91
C ARG A 237 9.35 -11.13 1.54
N GLU A 238 8.15 -11.27 2.10
CA GLU A 238 7.21 -12.36 1.75
C GLU A 238 6.85 -12.31 0.27
N ALA A 239 6.69 -11.11 -0.30
CA ALA A 239 6.45 -10.90 -1.72
C ALA A 239 7.63 -11.28 -2.63
N GLY A 240 8.82 -11.51 -2.08
CA GLY A 240 10.02 -11.95 -2.82
C GLY A 240 11.11 -10.89 -2.98
N PHE A 241 11.02 -9.76 -2.30
CA PHE A 241 12.09 -8.76 -2.29
C PHE A 241 13.30 -9.26 -1.47
N PHE A 242 14.50 -9.00 -1.97
CA PHE A 242 15.72 -9.20 -1.19
C PHE A 242 15.87 -8.10 -0.12
N PRO A 243 16.58 -8.38 1.00
CA PRO A 243 16.69 -7.43 2.10
C PRO A 243 17.19 -6.03 1.71
N LEU A 244 18.19 -5.92 0.83
CA LEU A 244 18.66 -4.62 0.34
C LEU A 244 17.63 -3.87 -0.51
N GLU A 245 16.82 -4.59 -1.30
CA GLU A 245 15.73 -4.01 -2.08
C GLU A 245 14.64 -3.44 -1.18
N ILE A 246 14.34 -4.13 -0.06
CA ILE A 246 13.40 -3.66 0.96
C ILE A 246 13.89 -2.36 1.60
N ILE A 247 15.16 -2.31 2.01
CA ILE A 247 15.75 -1.09 2.58
C ILE A 247 15.75 0.03 1.54
N LYS A 248 16.07 -0.27 0.27
CA LYS A 248 15.99 0.70 -0.82
C LYS A 248 14.58 1.24 -1.02
N SER A 249 13.55 0.39 -1.01
CA SER A 249 12.14 0.79 -1.09
C SER A 249 11.70 1.72 0.06
N ALA A 250 12.29 1.53 1.24
CA ALA A 250 12.01 2.34 2.44
C ALA A 250 12.86 3.64 2.51
N THR A 251 13.86 3.81 1.65
CA THR A 251 14.82 4.92 1.72
C THR A 251 14.97 5.63 0.37
N LEU A 252 15.82 5.13 -0.51
CA LEU A 252 16.16 5.81 -1.77
C LEU A 252 14.95 5.89 -2.72
N ASP A 253 14.22 4.80 -2.93
CA ASP A 253 13.05 4.79 -3.81
C ASP A 253 11.93 5.68 -3.25
N ALA A 254 11.79 5.72 -1.90
CA ALA A 254 10.86 6.63 -1.24
C ALA A 254 11.26 8.11 -1.45
N ALA A 255 12.56 8.43 -1.30
CA ALA A 255 13.06 9.76 -1.57
C ALA A 255 12.87 10.18 -3.04
N GLU A 256 13.01 9.23 -3.96
CA GLU A 256 12.78 9.46 -5.39
C GLU A 256 11.30 9.72 -5.68
N ALA A 257 10.40 8.90 -5.15
CA ALA A 257 8.96 9.10 -5.25
C ALA A 257 8.52 10.48 -4.73
N LEU A 258 9.17 10.97 -3.67
CA LEU A 258 8.94 12.30 -3.09
C LEU A 258 9.66 13.44 -3.83
N GLY A 259 10.56 13.14 -4.80
CA GLY A 259 11.41 14.15 -5.44
C GLY A 259 12.47 14.75 -4.50
N ALA A 260 12.85 14.03 -3.46
CA ALA A 260 13.70 14.53 -2.38
C ALA A 260 15.13 13.92 -2.35
N THR A 261 15.55 13.21 -3.39
CA THR A 261 16.84 12.50 -3.47
C THR A 261 18.08 13.37 -3.23
N LYS A 262 17.98 14.67 -3.49
CA LYS A 262 19.05 15.62 -3.19
C LYS A 262 19.23 15.91 -1.70
N LYS A 263 18.23 15.56 -0.87
CA LYS A 263 18.19 15.87 0.57
C LYS A 263 18.26 14.64 1.46
N ILE A 264 17.61 13.53 1.06
CA ILE A 264 17.40 12.33 1.87
C ILE A 264 17.54 11.06 1.01
N GLY A 265 17.40 9.89 1.64
CA GLY A 265 17.30 8.57 1.00
C GLY A 265 18.61 7.80 0.91
N SER A 266 19.76 8.44 1.07
CA SER A 266 21.07 7.80 1.11
C SER A 266 22.05 8.58 2.00
N ILE A 267 23.10 7.92 2.47
CA ILE A 267 24.14 8.54 3.28
C ILE A 267 25.21 9.09 2.33
N GLU A 268 25.15 10.37 2.07
CA GLU A 268 26.05 11.09 1.17
C GLU A 268 26.37 12.49 1.71
N VAL A 269 27.54 13.02 1.36
CA VAL A 269 27.94 14.39 1.73
C VAL A 269 26.94 15.40 1.13
N GLY A 270 26.44 16.29 1.97
CA GLY A 270 25.49 17.33 1.57
C GLY A 270 24.02 16.97 1.75
N LYS A 271 23.70 15.73 2.12
CA LYS A 271 22.34 15.32 2.52
C LYS A 271 22.10 15.52 4.02
N LEU A 272 20.82 15.48 4.42
CA LEU A 272 20.43 15.53 5.83
C LEU A 272 20.93 14.27 6.55
N ALA A 273 21.31 14.43 7.81
CA ALA A 273 21.83 13.36 8.65
C ALA A 273 20.68 12.52 9.28
N ASP A 274 19.72 12.11 8.45
CA ASP A 274 18.59 11.28 8.86
C ASP A 274 18.96 9.81 8.69
N PHE A 275 19.42 9.17 9.77
CA PHE A 275 19.85 7.77 9.77
C PHE A 275 19.49 7.05 11.07
N LEU A 276 19.40 5.74 11.00
CA LEU A 276 19.16 4.86 12.14
C LEU A 276 20.46 4.15 12.55
N ILE A 277 20.71 4.09 13.85
CA ILE A 277 21.79 3.28 14.43
C ILE A 277 21.13 2.08 15.12
N ILE A 278 21.53 0.88 14.71
CA ILE A 278 20.99 -0.38 15.23
C ILE A 278 22.15 -1.34 15.53
N ASP A 279 21.99 -2.19 16.55
CA ASP A 279 23.03 -3.10 16.99
C ASP A 279 23.12 -4.39 16.18
N GLU A 280 22.06 -4.74 15.47
CA GLU A 280 21.94 -5.99 14.74
C GLU A 280 21.73 -5.74 13.25
N ASN A 281 22.09 -6.71 12.41
CA ASN A 281 22.00 -6.58 10.96
C ASN A 281 20.55 -6.73 10.44
N PRO A 282 19.91 -5.67 9.92
CA PRO A 282 18.54 -5.74 9.42
C PRO A 282 18.42 -6.56 8.13
N LEU A 283 19.53 -6.82 7.42
CA LEU A 283 19.51 -7.66 6.22
C LEU A 283 19.31 -9.15 6.56
N GLU A 284 19.67 -9.55 7.78
CA GLU A 284 19.44 -10.90 8.30
C GLU A 284 18.03 -11.01 8.92
N ASN A 285 17.61 -9.98 9.65
CA ASN A 285 16.34 -9.98 10.35
C ASN A 285 15.73 -8.58 10.43
N LEU A 286 14.74 -8.30 9.60
CA LEU A 286 14.03 -7.01 9.58
C LEU A 286 13.37 -6.64 10.92
N LYS A 287 13.05 -7.64 11.78
CA LYS A 287 12.42 -7.39 13.08
C LYS A 287 13.30 -6.59 14.05
N VAL A 288 14.59 -6.51 13.80
CA VAL A 288 15.49 -5.65 14.59
C VAL A 288 15.20 -4.16 14.41
N LEU A 289 14.46 -3.79 13.38
CA LEU A 289 13.98 -2.43 13.12
C LEU A 289 12.77 -2.04 13.96
N TYR A 290 12.06 -2.98 14.58
CA TYR A 290 11.04 -2.62 15.56
C TYR A 290 11.66 -1.86 16.72
N GLY A 291 11.01 -0.83 17.23
CA GLY A 291 11.47 -0.11 18.42
C GLY A 291 11.66 -1.01 19.65
N THR A 292 10.95 -2.13 19.70
CA THR A 292 11.07 -3.17 20.73
C THR A 292 12.18 -4.20 20.45
N GLY A 293 12.82 -4.15 19.26
CA GLY A 293 13.77 -5.16 18.80
C GLY A 293 13.14 -6.51 18.45
N ALA A 294 13.98 -7.48 18.12
CA ALA A 294 13.58 -8.85 17.80
C ALA A 294 13.78 -9.80 18.99
N ILE A 295 13.00 -10.86 19.04
CA ILE A 295 13.18 -11.94 20.01
C ILE A 295 14.17 -12.96 19.42
N LYS A 296 15.23 -13.28 20.17
CA LYS A 296 16.19 -14.33 19.85
C LYS A 296 16.38 -15.25 21.07
N LEU A 297 16.78 -16.49 20.82
CA LEU A 297 17.35 -17.35 21.85
C LEU A 297 18.83 -17.04 22.00
N ASN A 298 19.30 -16.90 23.24
CA ASN A 298 20.75 -16.83 23.51
C ASN A 298 21.38 -18.24 23.50
N ASP A 299 22.68 -18.34 23.69
CA ASP A 299 23.44 -19.61 23.70
C ASP A 299 22.97 -20.58 24.81
N LYS A 300 22.19 -20.10 25.78
CA LYS A 300 21.60 -20.91 26.86
C LYS A 300 20.13 -21.27 26.61
N ASN A 301 19.62 -21.01 25.39
CA ASN A 301 18.20 -21.16 25.01
C ASN A 301 17.24 -20.28 25.82
N GLU A 302 17.72 -19.17 26.41
CA GLU A 302 16.85 -18.19 27.07
C GLU A 302 16.40 -17.14 26.06
N ILE A 303 15.14 -16.68 26.22
CA ILE A 303 14.55 -15.62 25.39
C ILE A 303 15.23 -14.30 25.71
N LYS A 304 15.77 -13.63 24.68
CA LYS A 304 16.36 -12.31 24.78
C LYS A 304 15.82 -11.41 23.67
N ARG A 305 15.58 -10.14 23.97
CA ARG A 305 15.36 -9.12 22.95
C ARG A 305 16.71 -8.57 22.48
N VAL A 306 16.87 -8.45 21.16
CA VAL A 306 18.09 -7.94 20.50
C VAL A 306 17.69 -6.92 19.44
N GLY A 307 18.60 -5.98 19.17
CA GLY A 307 18.33 -4.88 18.25
C GLY A 307 17.39 -3.82 18.88
N GLY A 308 16.58 -3.23 18.06
CA GLY A 308 15.80 -2.05 18.37
C GLY A 308 16.49 -0.78 17.91
N VAL A 309 15.70 0.19 17.46
CA VAL A 309 16.19 1.51 17.05
C VAL A 309 16.64 2.28 18.30
N LYS A 310 17.88 2.71 18.31
CA LYS A 310 18.44 3.47 19.45
C LYS A 310 18.42 4.98 19.22
N TYR A 311 18.58 5.40 17.94
CA TYR A 311 18.51 6.82 17.54
C TYR A 311 18.35 6.91 16.00
#